data_6fad15a604b0a273df22c93bb0cc01ef
#
_entry.id   6fad15a604b0a273df22c93bb0cc01ef
#
_cell.length_a   1.000
_cell.length_b   1.000
_cell.length_c   1.000
_cell.angle_alpha   90.00
_cell.angle_beta   90.00
_cell.angle_gamma   90.00
#
_symmetry.space_group_name_H-M   'P 1'
#
loop_
_entity.id
_entity.type
_entity.pdbx_description
1 polymer ?
#
loop_
_entity_poly.entity_id
_entity_poly.type
_entity_poly.pdbx_seq_one_letter_code
_entity_poly.pdbx_strand_id
1 'polypeptide(L)'
;QRYLCNGQVHLHSPYEPDMTFVLIHRVVEAWDDMDAEDIYLNHLAESDIAYLDNAATEQRPACVLDAEREFYERWNANPLRGLYELGVEATEQYEHARERVARFVHAKSEREIIFTRNTTEGINLVAYSYALPRLKPGDEILVTIMEHHSNLLPWQMAARRTGATLKYLECEPDGSFTEEKICDAVTPHTKLAALTLVSNVLGRATPAEKLIGMVHENGGVVLADAAQAAPHMPIDVTALDVDFLAFSGHKLMAPMGIGVLYGKQELLEEMPPFLTGGEMIDRVTREGAVFAELPHKFEAGTVNAGGAVALAAAIDYLESIGWKEITEREEMLTAQLLAGMKKIPGVHILGSGDEKEHCGIVSFTVDDVHPHDIASILDEAHVAVRAGHHCAQPLLEWLGISSCARASVAFYNTSEDVGRFLDQLAQVRRMMGYE
;
A
#
# COMPACT_ATOMS: atom_id res chain seq x y z
N GLN A 1 -25.47 16.62 -8.09
CA GLN A 1 -24.42 15.64 -7.77
C GLN A 1 -23.09 16.37 -7.83
N ARG A 2 -22.30 16.27 -6.77
CA ARG A 2 -21.02 16.93 -6.61
C ARG A 2 -19.94 15.86 -6.67
N TYR A 3 -18.94 16.03 -7.51
CA TYR A 3 -17.81 15.12 -7.64
C TYR A 3 -16.52 15.90 -7.41
N LEU A 4 -15.60 15.32 -6.65
CA LEU A 4 -14.23 15.78 -6.51
C LEU A 4 -13.33 14.83 -7.30
N CYS A 5 -12.90 15.25 -8.48
CA CYS A 5 -11.87 14.56 -9.26
C CYS A 5 -10.91 15.62 -9.84
N ASN A 6 -9.62 15.31 -9.89
CA ASN A 6 -8.58 16.16 -10.46
C ASN A 6 -8.49 17.56 -9.81
N GLY A 7 -8.70 17.65 -8.49
CA GLY A 7 -8.66 18.92 -7.78
C GLY A 7 -9.70 19.95 -8.24
N GLN A 8 -10.71 19.53 -9.01
CA GLN A 8 -11.80 20.40 -9.46
C GLN A 8 -13.14 19.87 -8.98
N VAL A 9 -13.94 20.75 -8.39
CA VAL A 9 -15.35 20.48 -8.07
C VAL A 9 -16.16 20.76 -9.33
N HIS A 10 -16.64 19.74 -10.02
CA HIS A 10 -17.58 19.89 -11.10
C HIS A 10 -18.98 20.11 -10.54
N LEU A 11 -19.33 21.38 -10.34
CA LEU A 11 -20.70 21.81 -10.09
C LEU A 11 -21.40 22.00 -11.43
N HIS A 12 -22.43 21.22 -11.73
CA HIS A 12 -23.40 21.60 -12.75
C HIS A 12 -24.26 22.76 -12.21
N SER A 13 -23.64 23.95 -12.08
CA SER A 13 -24.28 25.22 -11.76
C SER A 13 -23.32 26.37 -12.07
N PRO A 14 -23.76 27.52 -12.46
CA PRO A 14 -22.94 28.64 -12.94
C PRO A 14 -22.31 29.42 -11.77
N TYR A 15 -21.33 28.83 -11.09
CA TYR A 15 -20.57 29.49 -10.03
C TYR A 15 -19.10 29.68 -10.45
N GLU A 16 -18.55 30.82 -10.04
CA GLU A 16 -17.25 31.38 -10.42
C GLU A 16 -16.05 30.55 -9.91
N PRO A 17 -14.86 30.65 -10.57
CA PRO A 17 -13.66 29.82 -10.27
C PRO A 17 -13.11 29.93 -8.83
N ASP A 18 -13.35 31.04 -8.13
CA ASP A 18 -12.85 31.28 -6.78
C ASP A 18 -13.52 30.42 -5.68
N MET A 19 -14.67 29.79 -5.99
CA MET A 19 -15.37 28.94 -5.04
C MET A 19 -14.72 27.55 -4.84
N THR A 20 -13.90 27.11 -5.77
CA THR A 20 -13.23 25.81 -5.73
C THR A 20 -12.23 25.73 -4.57
N PHE A 21 -11.44 26.80 -4.41
CA PHE A 21 -10.43 26.89 -3.33
C PHE A 21 -11.06 27.00 -1.93
N VAL A 22 -12.16 27.74 -1.83
CA VAL A 22 -12.90 27.94 -0.57
C VAL A 22 -13.62 26.65 -0.14
N LEU A 23 -14.08 25.83 -1.10
CA LEU A 23 -14.73 24.55 -0.78
C LEU A 23 -13.73 23.48 -0.29
N ILE A 24 -12.53 23.43 -0.90
CA ILE A 24 -11.47 22.52 -0.44
C ILE A 24 -11.02 22.90 0.99
N HIS A 25 -10.81 24.18 1.27
CA HIS A 25 -10.47 24.64 2.62
C HIS A 25 -11.58 24.37 3.65
N ARG A 26 -12.85 24.54 3.27
CA ARG A 26 -13.97 24.24 4.15
C ARG A 26 -14.17 22.74 4.40
N VAL A 27 -13.79 21.91 3.44
CA VAL A 27 -13.79 20.44 3.61
C VAL A 27 -12.76 20.04 4.68
N VAL A 28 -11.61 20.70 4.71
CA VAL A 28 -10.53 20.43 5.69
C VAL A 28 -10.87 21.00 7.08
N GLU A 29 -11.50 22.17 7.16
CA GLU A 29 -11.91 22.80 8.43
C GLU A 29 -13.15 22.17 9.09
N ALA A 30 -13.92 21.37 8.35
CA ALA A 30 -15.19 20.79 8.78
C ALA A 30 -15.21 19.24 8.73
N TRP A 31 -14.11 18.59 9.09
CA TRP A 31 -14.02 17.12 9.09
C TRP A 31 -15.07 16.44 9.96
N ASP A 32 -15.49 17.08 11.04
CA ASP A 32 -16.57 16.59 11.91
C ASP A 32 -17.98 16.93 11.38
N ASP A 33 -18.07 17.85 10.38
CA ASP A 33 -19.31 18.26 9.71
C ASP A 33 -19.39 17.74 8.25
N MET A 34 -18.42 16.96 7.79
CA MET A 34 -18.47 16.38 6.46
C MET A 34 -19.54 15.27 6.43
N ASP A 35 -20.51 15.46 5.56
CA ASP A 35 -21.44 14.39 5.22
C ASP A 35 -20.64 13.22 4.65
N ALA A 36 -20.80 12.05 5.27
CA ALA A 36 -20.18 10.81 4.80
C ALA A 36 -20.47 10.53 3.30
N GLU A 37 -21.52 11.11 2.74
CA GLU A 37 -21.87 11.07 1.32
C GLU A 37 -20.79 11.67 0.39
N ASP A 38 -19.96 12.60 0.88
CA ASP A 38 -18.92 13.25 0.07
C ASP A 38 -17.63 12.40 -0.04
N ILE A 39 -17.40 11.49 0.90
CA ILE A 39 -16.17 10.67 0.98
C ILE A 39 -16.45 9.21 0.67
N TYR A 40 -17.60 8.68 1.11
CA TYR A 40 -17.92 7.26 1.04
C TYR A 40 -18.83 6.91 -0.13
N LEU A 41 -18.74 5.66 -0.52
CA LEU A 41 -19.87 5.00 -1.15
C LEU A 41 -21.03 5.00 -0.16
N ASN A 42 -22.16 5.44 -0.64
CA ASN A 42 -23.41 5.59 0.12
C ASN A 42 -23.73 4.42 1.06
N HIS A 43 -23.27 3.20 0.75
CA HIS A 43 -23.60 2.03 1.54
C HIS A 43 -22.91 1.98 2.93
N LEU A 44 -21.72 2.59 3.13
CA LEU A 44 -21.12 2.67 4.47
C LEU A 44 -21.84 3.71 5.32
N ALA A 45 -22.19 4.86 4.73
CA ALA A 45 -23.00 5.86 5.40
C ALA A 45 -24.40 5.32 5.77
N GLU A 46 -25.00 4.47 4.91
CA GLU A 46 -26.27 3.81 5.16
C GLU A 46 -26.17 2.61 6.12
N SER A 47 -25.01 1.94 6.20
CA SER A 47 -24.86 0.70 6.99
C SER A 47 -24.44 0.92 8.44
N ASP A 48 -24.15 2.14 8.86
CA ASP A 48 -23.69 2.48 10.22
C ASP A 48 -22.49 1.63 10.71
N ILE A 49 -21.55 1.31 9.82
CA ILE A 49 -20.36 0.50 10.14
C ILE A 49 -19.17 1.40 10.47
N ALA A 50 -18.58 1.26 11.66
CA ALA A 50 -17.24 1.76 11.96
C ALA A 50 -16.20 0.86 11.29
N TYR A 51 -15.73 1.26 10.09
CA TYR A 51 -14.79 0.47 9.29
C TYR A 51 -13.35 0.74 9.70
N LEU A 52 -12.76 -0.15 10.49
CA LEU A 52 -11.40 -0.06 11.02
C LEU A 52 -10.49 -1.20 10.50
N ASP A 53 -10.69 -1.62 9.24
CA ASP A 53 -9.83 -2.61 8.56
C ASP A 53 -9.14 -2.03 7.31
N ASN A 54 -8.77 -0.74 7.34
CA ASN A 54 -8.19 0.00 6.22
C ASN A 54 -6.83 -0.58 5.75
N ALA A 55 -6.01 -1.08 6.65
CA ALA A 55 -4.75 -1.74 6.30
C ALA A 55 -4.93 -3.03 5.47
N ALA A 56 -6.15 -3.57 5.37
CA ALA A 56 -6.49 -4.65 4.45
C ALA A 56 -6.91 -4.13 3.08
N THR A 57 -7.81 -3.15 3.04
CA THR A 57 -8.25 -2.43 1.84
C THR A 57 -8.97 -1.17 2.26
N GLU A 58 -8.72 -0.06 1.61
CA GLU A 58 -9.44 1.19 1.85
C GLU A 58 -10.74 1.28 1.06
N GLN A 59 -11.64 2.16 1.49
CA GLN A 59 -12.88 2.45 0.79
C GLN A 59 -12.61 3.38 -0.40
N ARG A 60 -13.50 3.38 -1.39
CA ARG A 60 -13.29 4.11 -2.65
C ARG A 60 -14.18 5.33 -2.71
N PRO A 61 -13.63 6.53 -2.93
CA PRO A 61 -14.40 7.73 -3.21
C PRO A 61 -15.23 7.57 -4.50
N ALA A 62 -16.36 8.24 -4.57
CA ALA A 62 -17.23 8.20 -5.75
C ALA A 62 -16.48 8.59 -7.04
N CYS A 63 -15.59 9.59 -6.96
CA CYS A 63 -14.81 10.04 -8.12
C CYS A 63 -13.90 8.94 -8.72
N VAL A 64 -13.38 8.04 -7.87
CA VAL A 64 -12.55 6.90 -8.33
C VAL A 64 -13.40 5.88 -9.08
N LEU A 65 -14.59 5.56 -8.55
CA LEU A 65 -15.52 4.64 -9.20
C LEU A 65 -16.10 5.22 -10.48
N ASP A 66 -16.39 6.52 -10.49
CA ASP A 66 -16.89 7.21 -11.66
C ASP A 66 -15.81 7.28 -12.76
N ALA A 67 -14.54 7.47 -12.42
CA ALA A 67 -13.44 7.44 -13.38
C ALA A 67 -13.31 6.06 -14.06
N GLU A 68 -13.39 4.96 -13.30
CA GLU A 68 -13.39 3.61 -13.87
C GLU A 68 -14.62 3.36 -14.75
N ARG A 69 -15.80 3.76 -14.27
CA ARG A 69 -17.05 3.66 -15.05
C ARG A 69 -16.97 4.45 -16.35
N GLU A 70 -16.51 5.71 -16.29
CA GLU A 70 -16.38 6.59 -17.45
C GLU A 70 -15.43 6.00 -18.49
N PHE A 71 -14.33 5.37 -18.08
CA PHE A 71 -13.44 4.66 -18.98
C PHE A 71 -14.19 3.61 -19.78
N TYR A 72 -14.96 2.74 -19.14
CA TYR A 72 -15.72 1.68 -19.84
C TYR A 72 -16.91 2.20 -20.64
N GLU A 73 -17.53 3.29 -20.24
CA GLU A 73 -18.67 3.87 -20.96
C GLU A 73 -18.24 4.66 -22.22
N ARG A 74 -17.06 5.33 -22.19
CA ARG A 74 -16.64 6.24 -23.26
C ARG A 74 -15.45 5.74 -24.06
N TRP A 75 -14.48 5.06 -23.44
CA TRP A 75 -13.18 4.74 -24.07
C TRP A 75 -12.88 3.23 -24.06
N ASN A 76 -13.88 2.39 -23.93
CA ASN A 76 -13.71 0.94 -23.84
C ASN A 76 -13.18 0.35 -25.16
N ALA A 77 -11.87 0.37 -25.30
CA ALA A 77 -11.13 -0.28 -26.40
C ALA A 77 -9.86 -0.93 -25.85
N ASN A 78 -9.27 -1.87 -26.61
CA ASN A 78 -7.97 -2.42 -26.27
C ASN A 78 -6.88 -1.36 -26.52
N PRO A 79 -6.18 -0.88 -25.48
CA PRO A 79 -5.15 0.13 -25.64
C PRO A 79 -3.91 -0.42 -26.36
N LEU A 80 -2.96 0.47 -26.71
CA LEU A 80 -1.63 0.25 -27.27
C LEU A 80 -1.58 -0.08 -28.78
N ARG A 81 -2.53 -0.82 -29.36
CA ARG A 81 -2.47 -1.25 -30.76
C ARG A 81 -3.62 -0.79 -31.65
N GLY A 82 -4.62 -0.15 -31.10
CA GLY A 82 -5.74 0.37 -31.87
C GLY A 82 -5.36 1.64 -32.64
N LEU A 83 -5.50 1.61 -33.99
CA LEU A 83 -5.27 2.79 -34.84
C LEU A 83 -6.54 3.61 -35.08
N TYR A 84 -7.66 3.21 -34.53
CA TYR A 84 -8.93 3.92 -34.56
C TYR A 84 -9.07 4.82 -33.31
N GLU A 85 -9.85 5.89 -33.46
CA GLU A 85 -9.99 6.96 -32.46
C GLU A 85 -10.16 6.43 -31.01
N LEU A 86 -11.11 5.52 -30.80
CA LEU A 86 -11.37 4.95 -29.48
C LEU A 86 -10.17 4.16 -28.92
N GLY A 87 -9.38 3.48 -29.76
CA GLY A 87 -8.18 2.75 -29.33
C GLY A 87 -7.02 3.70 -28.98
N VAL A 88 -6.91 4.81 -29.70
CA VAL A 88 -5.95 5.88 -29.40
C VAL A 88 -6.30 6.52 -28.06
N GLU A 89 -7.57 6.91 -27.87
CA GLU A 89 -8.05 7.49 -26.61
C GLU A 89 -7.81 6.57 -25.41
N ALA A 90 -8.17 5.28 -25.52
CA ALA A 90 -7.92 4.31 -24.46
C ALA A 90 -6.43 4.20 -24.12
N THR A 91 -5.55 4.33 -25.11
CA THR A 91 -4.10 4.34 -24.92
C THR A 91 -3.65 5.62 -24.20
N GLU A 92 -4.12 6.77 -24.63
CA GLU A 92 -3.81 8.06 -24.02
C GLU A 92 -4.23 8.10 -22.55
N GLN A 93 -5.41 7.60 -22.21
CA GLN A 93 -5.89 7.51 -20.84
C GLN A 93 -4.99 6.59 -19.98
N TYR A 94 -4.57 5.45 -20.53
CA TYR A 94 -3.69 4.51 -19.84
C TYR A 94 -2.30 5.09 -19.59
N GLU A 95 -1.69 5.72 -20.59
CA GLU A 95 -0.36 6.33 -20.45
C GLU A 95 -0.41 7.59 -19.57
N HIS A 96 -1.49 8.39 -19.64
CA HIS A 96 -1.69 9.50 -18.71
C HIS A 96 -1.76 9.03 -17.25
N ALA A 97 -2.43 7.89 -16.98
CA ALA A 97 -2.43 7.30 -15.66
C ALA A 97 -1.01 6.91 -15.20
N ARG A 98 -0.17 6.39 -16.10
CA ARG A 98 1.24 6.08 -15.81
C ARG A 98 2.06 7.33 -15.47
N GLU A 99 1.93 8.39 -16.25
CA GLU A 99 2.57 9.68 -15.95
C GLU A 99 2.14 10.22 -14.57
N ARG A 100 0.86 10.01 -14.23
CA ARG A 100 0.32 10.46 -12.95
C ARG A 100 0.94 9.68 -11.78
N VAL A 101 1.09 8.36 -11.93
CA VAL A 101 1.78 7.52 -10.96
C VAL A 101 3.26 7.90 -10.84
N ALA A 102 3.95 8.15 -11.96
CA ALA A 102 5.35 8.57 -11.97
C ALA A 102 5.55 9.85 -11.15
N ARG A 103 4.67 10.83 -11.31
CA ARG A 103 4.68 12.08 -10.52
C ARG A 103 4.41 11.83 -9.04
N PHE A 104 3.47 10.95 -8.71
CA PHE A 104 3.10 10.61 -7.34
C PHE A 104 4.27 10.04 -6.53
N VAL A 105 5.09 9.19 -7.13
CA VAL A 105 6.26 8.61 -6.47
C VAL A 105 7.57 9.36 -6.75
N HIS A 106 7.53 10.50 -7.45
CA HIS A 106 8.68 11.29 -7.89
C HIS A 106 9.69 10.47 -8.73
N ALA A 107 9.20 9.58 -9.59
CA ALA A 107 10.03 8.88 -10.55
C ALA A 107 10.57 9.85 -11.62
N LYS A 108 11.76 9.56 -12.17
CA LYS A 108 12.40 10.40 -13.19
C LYS A 108 11.71 10.33 -14.55
N SER A 109 11.03 9.21 -14.81
CA SER A 109 10.35 8.93 -16.06
C SER A 109 9.19 7.94 -15.84
N GLU A 110 8.15 8.05 -16.66
CA GLU A 110 7.07 7.07 -16.79
C GLU A 110 7.58 5.68 -17.22
N ARG A 111 8.75 5.61 -17.85
CA ARG A 111 9.42 4.35 -18.22
C ARG A 111 9.86 3.51 -17.02
N GLU A 112 9.92 4.11 -15.83
CA GLU A 112 10.23 3.47 -14.56
C GLU A 112 9.00 2.89 -13.85
N ILE A 113 7.80 3.09 -14.42
CA ILE A 113 6.52 2.66 -13.84
C ILE A 113 5.95 1.48 -14.63
N ILE A 114 5.73 0.36 -13.95
CA ILE A 114 5.13 -0.85 -14.49
C ILE A 114 3.82 -1.08 -13.75
N PHE A 115 2.71 -1.18 -14.47
CA PHE A 115 1.45 -1.59 -13.88
C PHE A 115 1.44 -3.10 -13.65
N THR A 116 1.04 -3.49 -12.46
CA THR A 116 0.91 -4.87 -11.99
C THR A 116 -0.48 -5.10 -11.45
N ARG A 117 -0.83 -6.32 -11.08
CA ARG A 117 -2.11 -6.60 -10.42
C ARG A 117 -2.13 -6.13 -8.95
N ASN A 118 -0.99 -6.10 -8.31
CA ASN A 118 -0.81 -5.71 -6.90
C ASN A 118 0.69 -5.74 -6.53
N THR A 119 1.01 -5.32 -5.30
CA THR A 119 2.36 -5.41 -4.70
C THR A 119 2.98 -6.80 -4.84
N THR A 120 2.22 -7.86 -4.58
CA THR A 120 2.70 -9.25 -4.66
C THR A 120 3.26 -9.58 -6.04
N GLU A 121 2.58 -9.18 -7.11
CA GLU A 121 3.07 -9.40 -8.48
C GLU A 121 4.31 -8.58 -8.76
N GLY A 122 4.37 -7.30 -8.35
CA GLY A 122 5.55 -6.46 -8.51
C GLY A 122 6.78 -7.04 -7.84
N ILE A 123 6.67 -7.51 -6.60
CA ILE A 123 7.75 -8.17 -5.87
C ILE A 123 8.18 -9.48 -6.55
N ASN A 124 7.23 -10.30 -7.01
CA ASN A 124 7.55 -11.52 -7.75
C ASN A 124 8.25 -11.21 -9.08
N LEU A 125 7.85 -10.14 -9.80
CA LEU A 125 8.53 -9.71 -11.01
C LEU A 125 10.01 -9.44 -10.73
N VAL A 126 10.34 -8.69 -9.67
CA VAL A 126 11.73 -8.45 -9.28
C VAL A 126 12.43 -9.73 -8.86
N ALA A 127 11.78 -10.61 -8.10
CA ALA A 127 12.37 -11.88 -7.69
C ALA A 127 12.73 -12.77 -8.90
N TYR A 128 11.84 -12.88 -9.89
CA TYR A 128 12.07 -13.73 -11.06
C TYR A 128 12.99 -13.09 -12.12
N SER A 129 12.80 -11.80 -12.39
CA SER A 129 13.50 -11.12 -13.50
C SER A 129 14.81 -10.43 -13.08
N TYR A 130 14.94 -10.06 -11.81
CA TYR A 130 16.19 -9.47 -11.29
C TYR A 130 16.98 -10.47 -10.45
N ALA A 131 16.39 -11.03 -9.37
CA ALA A 131 17.13 -11.79 -8.38
C ALA A 131 17.61 -13.15 -8.91
N LEU A 132 16.71 -13.96 -9.50
CA LEU A 132 17.08 -15.30 -9.99
C LEU A 132 18.22 -15.31 -11.01
N PRO A 133 18.30 -14.38 -11.99
CA PRO A 133 19.43 -14.38 -12.94
C PRO A 133 20.76 -13.92 -12.35
N ARG A 134 20.77 -13.20 -11.23
CA ARG A 134 21.96 -12.51 -10.69
C ARG A 134 22.52 -13.13 -9.43
N LEU A 135 21.66 -13.62 -8.54
CA LEU A 135 22.10 -14.17 -7.27
C LEU A 135 22.75 -15.56 -7.43
N LYS A 136 23.74 -15.85 -6.59
CA LYS A 136 24.52 -17.07 -6.59
C LYS A 136 24.85 -17.52 -5.15
N PRO A 137 25.35 -18.74 -4.95
CA PRO A 137 25.84 -19.19 -3.64
C PRO A 137 26.87 -18.22 -3.07
N GLY A 138 26.71 -17.86 -1.79
CA GLY A 138 27.53 -16.89 -1.08
C GLY A 138 26.97 -15.49 -1.05
N ASP A 139 25.99 -15.16 -1.90
CA ASP A 139 25.24 -13.91 -1.81
C ASP A 139 24.20 -13.97 -0.69
N GLU A 140 23.84 -12.83 -0.14
CA GLU A 140 22.81 -12.68 0.90
C GLU A 140 21.64 -11.85 0.39
N ILE A 141 20.43 -12.29 0.75
CA ILE A 141 19.18 -11.54 0.65
C ILE A 141 18.80 -11.12 2.06
N LEU A 142 18.66 -9.83 2.31
CA LEU A 142 18.24 -9.28 3.60
C LEU A 142 16.75 -8.94 3.55
N VAL A 143 16.00 -9.39 4.55
CA VAL A 143 14.60 -8.99 4.81
C VAL A 143 14.44 -8.59 6.26
N THR A 144 13.45 -7.76 6.58
CA THR A 144 13.12 -7.55 8.00
C THR A 144 12.22 -8.67 8.52
N ILE A 145 12.17 -8.85 9.84
CA ILE A 145 11.20 -9.77 10.45
C ILE A 145 9.75 -9.27 10.31
N MET A 146 9.56 -7.98 9.98
CA MET A 146 8.25 -7.34 9.85
C MET A 146 7.60 -7.53 8.48
N GLU A 147 8.23 -8.27 7.56
CA GLU A 147 7.74 -8.40 6.19
C GLU A 147 6.38 -9.11 6.10
N HIS A 148 5.50 -8.54 5.28
CA HIS A 148 4.33 -9.26 4.80
C HIS A 148 4.76 -10.49 3.98
N HIS A 149 3.97 -11.57 3.98
CA HIS A 149 4.28 -12.78 3.20
C HIS A 149 4.60 -12.50 1.73
N SER A 150 4.00 -11.48 1.13
CA SER A 150 4.28 -11.07 -0.26
C SER A 150 5.71 -10.58 -0.46
N ASN A 151 6.34 -10.01 0.59
CA ASN A 151 7.73 -9.55 0.57
C ASN A 151 8.67 -10.51 1.33
N LEU A 152 8.26 -11.73 1.57
CA LEU A 152 9.07 -12.78 2.19
C LEU A 152 9.18 -14.01 1.31
N LEU A 153 8.04 -14.57 0.85
CA LEU A 153 8.00 -15.86 0.15
C LEU A 153 8.77 -15.85 -1.19
N PRO A 154 8.74 -14.78 -2.00
CA PRO A 154 9.54 -14.70 -3.22
C PRO A 154 11.05 -14.80 -2.94
N TRP A 155 11.51 -14.21 -1.83
CA TRP A 155 12.92 -14.23 -1.45
C TRP A 155 13.35 -15.59 -0.88
N GLN A 156 12.49 -16.27 -0.14
CA GLN A 156 12.72 -17.67 0.25
C GLN A 156 12.84 -18.59 -0.98
N MET A 157 12.00 -18.36 -1.99
CA MET A 157 12.09 -19.09 -3.26
C MET A 157 13.38 -18.77 -4.00
N ALA A 158 13.73 -17.47 -4.13
CA ALA A 158 14.95 -17.03 -4.79
C ALA A 158 16.20 -17.61 -4.11
N ALA A 159 16.31 -17.50 -2.77
CA ALA A 159 17.41 -18.07 -1.99
C ALA A 159 17.57 -19.56 -2.25
N ARG A 160 16.47 -20.34 -2.19
CA ARG A 160 16.52 -21.80 -2.45
C ARG A 160 16.99 -22.15 -3.87
N ARG A 161 16.60 -21.34 -4.88
CA ARG A 161 16.94 -21.61 -6.29
C ARG A 161 18.37 -21.22 -6.66
N THR A 162 18.87 -20.13 -6.05
CA THR A 162 20.19 -19.59 -6.37
C THR A 162 21.30 -20.08 -5.45
N GLY A 163 20.95 -20.65 -4.28
CA GLY A 163 21.88 -21.00 -3.22
C GLY A 163 22.33 -19.80 -2.40
N ALA A 164 21.71 -18.62 -2.58
CA ALA A 164 21.92 -17.47 -1.72
C ALA A 164 21.35 -17.70 -0.32
N THR A 165 21.81 -16.96 0.67
CA THR A 165 21.36 -17.03 2.05
C THR A 165 20.29 -15.96 2.30
N LEU A 166 19.12 -16.34 2.84
CA LEU A 166 18.14 -15.41 3.33
C LEU A 166 18.46 -15.04 4.78
N LYS A 167 18.64 -13.75 5.06
CA LYS A 167 18.89 -13.19 6.40
C LYS A 167 17.73 -12.35 6.87
N TYR A 168 17.47 -12.36 8.16
CA TYR A 168 16.44 -11.57 8.80
C TYR A 168 17.08 -10.48 9.67
N LEU A 169 16.65 -9.23 9.48
CA LEU A 169 16.90 -8.15 10.42
C LEU A 169 15.74 -8.15 11.43
N GLU A 170 16.04 -8.57 12.65
CA GLU A 170 15.07 -8.65 13.74
C GLU A 170 14.88 -7.29 14.41
N CYS A 171 13.61 -6.91 14.63
CA CYS A 171 13.28 -5.69 15.38
C CYS A 171 13.28 -5.95 16.90
N GLU A 172 13.21 -4.87 17.69
CA GLU A 172 12.85 -4.94 19.10
C GLU A 172 11.35 -5.19 19.27
N PRO A 173 10.86 -5.56 20.46
CA PRO A 173 9.42 -5.79 20.69
C PRO A 173 8.52 -4.60 20.37
N ASP A 174 9.04 -3.37 20.41
CA ASP A 174 8.34 -2.16 20.03
C ASP A 174 8.37 -1.88 18.50
N GLY A 175 9.01 -2.76 17.73
CA GLY A 175 9.19 -2.64 16.28
C GLY A 175 10.37 -1.77 15.86
N SER A 176 11.17 -1.23 16.80
CA SER A 176 12.37 -0.45 16.48
C SER A 176 13.54 -1.35 16.03
N PHE A 177 14.51 -0.75 15.36
CA PHE A 177 15.75 -1.42 14.99
C PHE A 177 16.93 -0.68 15.63
N THR A 178 17.73 -1.39 16.42
CA THR A 178 18.96 -0.82 16.98
C THR A 178 20.01 -0.64 15.91
N GLU A 179 20.89 0.33 16.10
CA GLU A 179 22.00 0.58 15.17
C GLU A 179 22.92 -0.63 15.03
N GLU A 180 23.17 -1.32 16.13
CA GLU A 180 23.99 -2.54 16.18
C GLU A 180 23.40 -3.63 15.28
N LYS A 181 22.09 -3.93 15.42
CA LYS A 181 21.40 -4.92 14.58
C LYS A 181 21.44 -4.58 13.09
N ILE A 182 21.24 -3.29 12.75
CA ILE A 182 21.32 -2.83 11.36
C ILE A 182 22.73 -3.05 10.81
N CYS A 183 23.78 -2.65 11.54
CA CYS A 183 25.16 -2.82 11.13
C CYS A 183 25.56 -4.28 10.95
N ASP A 184 25.08 -5.16 11.84
CA ASP A 184 25.38 -6.60 11.78
C ASP A 184 24.61 -7.33 10.66
N ALA A 185 23.45 -6.82 10.28
CA ALA A 185 22.62 -7.44 9.25
C ALA A 185 23.17 -7.21 7.83
N VAL A 186 23.68 -6.01 7.54
CA VAL A 186 24.21 -5.65 6.22
C VAL A 186 25.67 -6.01 6.13
N THR A 187 26.04 -6.89 5.19
CA THR A 187 27.43 -7.35 4.99
C THR A 187 27.89 -7.11 3.55
N PRO A 188 29.17 -7.25 3.24
CA PRO A 188 29.66 -7.21 1.85
C PRO A 188 29.03 -8.25 0.91
N HIS A 189 28.36 -9.27 1.47
CA HIS A 189 27.64 -10.30 0.73
C HIS A 189 26.17 -9.94 0.48
N THR A 190 25.64 -8.92 1.13
CA THR A 190 24.25 -8.46 0.92
C THR A 190 24.12 -7.88 -0.49
N LYS A 191 23.45 -8.61 -1.38
CA LYS A 191 23.27 -8.23 -2.79
C LYS A 191 21.85 -7.77 -3.10
N LEU A 192 20.91 -8.08 -2.22
CA LEU A 192 19.53 -7.61 -2.29
C LEU A 192 19.01 -7.43 -0.88
N ALA A 193 18.34 -6.30 -0.63
CA ALA A 193 17.48 -6.15 0.54
C ALA A 193 16.03 -5.89 0.10
N ALA A 194 15.07 -6.50 0.81
CA ALA A 194 13.65 -6.28 0.57
C ALA A 194 13.00 -5.87 1.89
N LEU A 195 12.50 -4.63 1.93
CA LEU A 195 12.14 -3.93 3.15
C LEU A 195 10.71 -3.41 3.05
N THR A 196 9.85 -3.73 4.03
CA THR A 196 8.59 -3.00 4.17
C THR A 196 8.88 -1.58 4.68
N LEU A 197 8.28 -0.56 4.07
CA LEU A 197 8.42 0.82 4.56
C LEU A 197 7.63 1.04 5.85
N VAL A 198 6.45 0.40 5.95
CA VAL A 198 5.59 0.43 7.14
C VAL A 198 5.06 -0.97 7.41
N SER A 199 5.20 -1.45 8.63
CA SER A 199 4.69 -2.75 9.05
C SER A 199 3.16 -2.78 9.05
N ASN A 200 2.56 -3.75 8.34
CA ASN A 200 1.11 -3.97 8.34
C ASN A 200 0.55 -4.55 9.66
N VAL A 201 1.42 -4.83 10.63
CA VAL A 201 1.05 -5.32 11.95
C VAL A 201 1.32 -4.26 13.02
N LEU A 202 2.55 -3.73 13.06
CA LEU A 202 2.96 -2.80 14.10
C LEU A 202 2.68 -1.32 13.76
N GLY A 203 2.35 -1.02 12.50
CA GLY A 203 2.20 0.35 12.03
C GLY A 203 3.53 1.14 11.99
N ARG A 204 4.63 0.50 12.35
CA ARG A 204 5.92 1.15 12.49
C ARG A 204 6.67 1.26 11.18
N ALA A 205 7.29 2.43 10.96
CA ALA A 205 8.16 2.65 9.82
C ALA A 205 9.53 1.98 10.01
N THR A 206 10.06 1.43 8.92
CA THR A 206 11.44 0.91 8.85
C THR A 206 12.43 2.06 8.59
N PRO A 207 13.66 2.04 9.14
CA PRO A 207 14.70 3.04 8.86
C PRO A 207 15.31 2.81 7.45
N ALA A 208 14.47 2.98 6.42
CA ALA A 208 14.78 2.58 5.04
C ALA A 208 15.99 3.34 4.47
N GLU A 209 16.06 4.67 4.64
CA GLU A 209 17.18 5.48 4.12
C GLU A 209 18.54 4.95 4.56
N LYS A 210 18.69 4.61 5.84
CA LYS A 210 19.92 4.05 6.38
C LYS A 210 20.24 2.70 5.77
N LEU A 211 19.27 1.80 5.72
CA LEU A 211 19.44 0.46 5.16
C LEU A 211 19.79 0.51 3.66
N ILE A 212 19.11 1.37 2.90
CA ILE A 212 19.39 1.58 1.48
C ILE A 212 20.85 2.02 1.28
N GLY A 213 21.27 3.06 2.01
CA GLY A 213 22.66 3.56 1.92
C GLY A 213 23.69 2.47 2.19
N MET A 214 23.52 1.70 3.27
CA MET A 214 24.44 0.62 3.63
C MET A 214 24.47 -0.53 2.62
N VAL A 215 23.31 -0.88 2.05
CA VAL A 215 23.22 -1.94 1.01
C VAL A 215 23.92 -1.46 -0.28
N HIS A 216 23.71 -0.20 -0.68
CA HIS A 216 24.36 0.40 -1.85
C HIS A 216 25.89 0.48 -1.69
N GLU A 217 26.40 0.81 -0.50
CA GLU A 217 27.85 0.80 -0.21
C GLU A 217 28.49 -0.58 -0.48
N ASN A 218 27.71 -1.66 -0.37
CA ASN A 218 28.14 -3.03 -0.65
C ASN A 218 27.79 -3.51 -2.08
N GLY A 219 27.31 -2.59 -2.94
CA GLY A 219 26.93 -2.87 -4.33
C GLY A 219 25.70 -3.77 -4.45
N GLY A 220 24.84 -3.78 -3.45
CA GLY A 220 23.52 -4.43 -3.47
C GLY A 220 22.43 -3.50 -3.98
N VAL A 221 21.21 -4.02 -4.13
CA VAL A 221 20.00 -3.28 -4.52
C VAL A 221 18.91 -3.43 -3.45
N VAL A 222 17.99 -2.48 -3.40
CA VAL A 222 16.91 -2.48 -2.43
C VAL A 222 15.53 -2.43 -3.12
N LEU A 223 14.65 -3.34 -2.72
CA LEU A 223 13.22 -3.27 -3.00
C LEU A 223 12.46 -2.80 -1.75
N ALA A 224 11.65 -1.75 -1.90
CA ALA A 224 10.76 -1.27 -0.86
C ALA A 224 9.32 -1.77 -1.11
N ASP A 225 8.74 -2.45 -0.12
CA ASP A 225 7.30 -2.71 -0.07
C ASP A 225 6.61 -1.48 0.55
N ALA A 226 5.94 -0.70 -0.29
CA ALA A 226 5.22 0.50 0.08
C ALA A 226 3.71 0.28 0.24
N ALA A 227 3.26 -0.97 0.34
CA ALA A 227 1.83 -1.28 0.38
C ALA A 227 1.08 -0.59 1.53
N GLN A 228 1.75 -0.37 2.67
CA GLN A 228 1.20 0.36 3.81
C GLN A 228 1.71 1.81 3.90
N ALA A 229 2.74 2.19 3.14
CA ALA A 229 3.25 3.55 3.15
C ALA A 229 2.53 4.44 2.13
N ALA A 230 2.26 3.93 0.93
CA ALA A 230 1.67 4.70 -0.17
C ALA A 230 0.33 5.38 0.18
N PRO A 231 -0.59 4.79 0.96
CA PRO A 231 -1.84 5.45 1.34
C PRO A 231 -1.69 6.51 2.44
N HIS A 232 -0.62 6.48 3.24
CA HIS A 232 -0.52 7.24 4.49
C HIS A 232 0.57 8.32 4.50
N MET A 233 1.51 8.29 3.55
CA MET A 233 2.63 9.24 3.52
C MET A 233 3.14 9.51 2.10
N PRO A 234 3.74 10.68 1.86
CA PRO A 234 4.38 10.97 0.57
C PRO A 234 5.58 10.05 0.35
N ILE A 235 5.74 9.59 -0.88
CA ILE A 235 6.86 8.76 -1.31
C ILE A 235 7.68 9.51 -2.35
N ASP A 236 8.99 9.61 -2.14
CA ASP A 236 9.95 10.12 -3.11
C ASP A 236 11.03 9.06 -3.36
N VAL A 237 10.88 8.32 -4.46
CA VAL A 237 11.80 7.24 -4.82
C VAL A 237 13.20 7.78 -5.17
N THR A 238 13.29 9.03 -5.63
CA THR A 238 14.56 9.67 -5.96
C THR A 238 15.32 10.12 -4.71
N ALA A 239 14.61 10.72 -3.74
CA ALA A 239 15.20 11.12 -2.46
C ALA A 239 15.59 9.89 -1.62
N LEU A 240 14.77 8.84 -1.62
CA LEU A 240 15.04 7.57 -0.94
C LEU A 240 16.19 6.78 -1.63
N ASP A 241 16.47 7.07 -2.90
CA ASP A 241 17.39 6.33 -3.76
C ASP A 241 17.08 4.82 -3.85
N VAL A 242 15.81 4.44 -3.68
CA VAL A 242 15.39 3.04 -3.76
C VAL A 242 15.49 2.51 -5.19
N ASP A 243 15.86 1.23 -5.36
CA ASP A 243 16.03 0.62 -6.68
C ASP A 243 14.72 0.08 -7.27
N PHE A 244 13.88 -0.48 -6.42
CA PHE A 244 12.53 -0.96 -6.72
C PHE A 244 11.56 -0.57 -5.61
N LEU A 245 10.32 -0.23 -5.98
CA LEU A 245 9.26 0.04 -5.01
C LEU A 245 7.95 -0.54 -5.54
N ALA A 246 7.18 -1.21 -4.67
CA ALA A 246 5.90 -1.80 -5.07
C ALA A 246 4.77 -1.40 -4.11
N PHE A 247 3.58 -1.12 -4.67
CA PHE A 247 2.36 -0.89 -3.89
C PHE A 247 1.11 -1.38 -4.62
N SER A 248 0.01 -1.49 -3.89
CA SER A 248 -1.29 -1.97 -4.38
C SER A 248 -2.32 -0.87 -4.39
N GLY A 249 -3.04 -0.70 -5.49
CA GLY A 249 -4.06 0.34 -5.63
C GLY A 249 -5.20 0.20 -4.62
N HIS A 250 -5.62 -1.03 -4.28
CA HIS A 250 -6.74 -1.24 -3.36
C HIS A 250 -6.51 -0.75 -1.93
N LYS A 251 -5.26 -0.47 -1.54
CA LYS A 251 -4.91 0.18 -0.27
C LYS A 251 -4.76 1.69 -0.43
N LEU A 252 -4.76 2.19 -1.66
CA LEU A 252 -4.69 3.60 -2.04
C LEU A 252 -6.02 4.05 -2.68
N MET A 253 -7.15 3.60 -2.14
CA MET A 253 -8.51 3.93 -2.60
C MET A 253 -8.84 3.56 -4.05
N ALA A 254 -7.93 2.88 -4.78
CA ALA A 254 -8.16 2.43 -6.16
C ALA A 254 -8.82 1.04 -6.20
N PRO A 255 -9.30 0.59 -7.36
CA PRO A 255 -9.88 -0.74 -7.52
C PRO A 255 -8.90 -1.87 -7.18
N MET A 256 -9.46 -3.05 -6.86
CA MET A 256 -8.68 -4.29 -6.79
C MET A 256 -8.16 -4.67 -8.18
N GLY A 257 -7.00 -5.32 -8.24
CA GLY A 257 -6.44 -5.81 -9.52
C GLY A 257 -5.61 -4.79 -10.28
N ILE A 258 -5.25 -3.67 -9.63
CA ILE A 258 -4.24 -2.72 -10.10
C ILE A 258 -3.21 -2.48 -8.99
N GLY A 259 -1.96 -2.37 -9.36
CA GLY A 259 -0.83 -2.04 -8.51
C GLY A 259 0.31 -1.50 -9.34
N VAL A 260 1.39 -1.14 -8.70
CA VAL A 260 2.55 -0.49 -9.32
C VAL A 260 3.83 -1.17 -8.86
N LEU A 261 4.76 -1.33 -9.81
CA LEU A 261 6.18 -1.51 -9.56
C LEU A 261 6.92 -0.34 -10.19
N TYR A 262 7.61 0.43 -9.36
CA TYR A 262 8.68 1.34 -9.78
C TYR A 262 9.99 0.57 -9.82
N GLY A 263 10.84 0.86 -10.80
CA GLY A 263 12.22 0.38 -10.84
C GLY A 263 13.12 1.38 -11.56
N LYS A 264 14.37 1.55 -11.09
CA LYS A 264 15.35 2.36 -11.80
C LYS A 264 15.49 1.88 -13.23
N GLN A 265 15.45 2.80 -14.21
CA GLN A 265 15.39 2.48 -15.63
C GLN A 265 16.52 1.54 -16.06
N GLU A 266 17.75 1.80 -15.61
CA GLU A 266 18.92 0.99 -15.94
C GLU A 266 18.81 -0.47 -15.48
N LEU A 267 18.16 -0.71 -14.33
CA LEU A 267 17.93 -2.06 -13.84
C LEU A 267 16.82 -2.76 -14.64
N LEU A 268 15.75 -2.03 -14.94
CA LEU A 268 14.64 -2.55 -15.74
C LEU A 268 15.07 -2.89 -17.17
N GLU A 269 15.97 -2.11 -17.79
CA GLU A 269 16.48 -2.37 -19.14
C GLU A 269 17.21 -3.70 -19.21
N GLU A 270 18.00 -4.05 -18.19
CA GLU A 270 18.76 -5.31 -18.12
C GLU A 270 17.90 -6.54 -17.75
N MET A 271 16.74 -6.34 -17.14
CA MET A 271 15.88 -7.44 -16.67
C MET A 271 15.18 -8.13 -17.86
N PRO A 272 15.15 -9.48 -17.93
CA PRO A 272 14.26 -10.18 -18.83
C PRO A 272 12.79 -9.95 -18.46
N PRO A 273 11.83 -10.09 -19.39
CA PRO A 273 10.42 -9.98 -19.08
C PRO A 273 10.00 -11.05 -18.07
N PHE A 274 9.02 -10.71 -17.22
CA PHE A 274 8.43 -11.64 -16.25
C PHE A 274 7.39 -12.56 -16.88
N LEU A 275 6.43 -11.96 -17.56
CA LEU A 275 5.41 -12.68 -18.34
C LEU A 275 5.71 -12.49 -19.84
N THR A 276 5.36 -13.49 -20.64
CA THR A 276 5.51 -13.44 -22.09
C THR A 276 4.18 -13.67 -22.77
N GLY A 277 3.87 -12.87 -23.80
CA GLY A 277 2.60 -12.94 -24.50
C GLY A 277 2.44 -11.84 -25.55
N GLY A 278 1.21 -11.45 -25.81
CA GLY A 278 0.90 -10.28 -26.63
C GLY A 278 1.27 -8.98 -25.91
N GLU A 279 1.27 -7.88 -26.62
CA GLU A 279 1.55 -6.49 -26.23
C GLU A 279 3.02 -6.22 -25.86
N MET A 280 3.68 -7.08 -25.12
CA MET A 280 5.04 -6.90 -24.57
C MET A 280 6.18 -7.16 -25.59
N ILE A 281 5.87 -7.29 -26.86
CA ILE A 281 6.81 -7.60 -27.96
C ILE A 281 6.79 -6.52 -29.03
N ASP A 282 7.93 -6.27 -29.64
CA ASP A 282 8.05 -5.52 -30.88
C ASP A 282 7.86 -6.47 -32.10
N ARG A 283 8.61 -7.57 -32.13
CA ARG A 283 8.55 -8.54 -33.22
C ARG A 283 8.74 -9.97 -32.72
N VAL A 284 7.97 -10.90 -33.30
CA VAL A 284 8.09 -12.34 -33.04
C VAL A 284 8.43 -13.07 -34.34
N THR A 285 9.35 -14.03 -34.30
CA THR A 285 9.69 -14.96 -35.36
C THR A 285 9.51 -16.39 -34.89
N ARG A 286 9.79 -17.37 -35.76
CA ARG A 286 9.77 -18.79 -35.34
C ARG A 286 10.90 -19.13 -34.36
N GLU A 287 11.99 -18.39 -34.39
CA GLU A 287 13.22 -18.65 -33.63
C GLU A 287 13.29 -17.84 -32.33
N GLY A 288 12.52 -16.75 -32.20
CA GLY A 288 12.57 -15.89 -31.04
C GLY A 288 11.73 -14.63 -31.15
N ALA A 289 11.88 -13.75 -30.16
CA ALA A 289 11.17 -12.49 -30.10
C ALA A 289 12.10 -11.33 -29.76
N VAL A 290 11.77 -10.14 -30.24
CA VAL A 290 12.28 -8.86 -29.79
C VAL A 290 11.19 -8.28 -28.87
N PHE A 291 11.56 -7.94 -27.66
CA PHE A 291 10.63 -7.38 -26.68
C PHE A 291 10.40 -5.90 -26.92
N ALA A 292 9.27 -5.40 -26.49
CA ALA A 292 8.96 -3.98 -26.49
C ALA A 292 9.93 -3.19 -25.58
N GLU A 293 9.98 -1.88 -25.77
CA GLU A 293 10.69 -0.99 -24.86
C GLU A 293 9.99 -0.91 -23.50
N LEU A 294 10.68 -0.31 -22.52
CA LEU A 294 10.11 0.01 -21.22
C LEU A 294 8.96 1.01 -21.36
N PRO A 295 7.93 0.88 -20.57
CA PRO A 295 7.68 -0.17 -19.56
C PRO A 295 6.98 -1.42 -20.13
N HIS A 296 6.54 -1.38 -21.38
CA HIS A 296 5.64 -2.36 -22.00
C HIS A 296 6.20 -3.79 -22.05
N LYS A 297 7.52 -3.98 -22.05
CA LYS A 297 8.09 -5.34 -22.01
C LYS A 297 7.70 -6.14 -20.76
N PHE A 298 7.20 -5.49 -19.71
CA PHE A 298 6.74 -6.14 -18.49
C PHE A 298 5.21 -6.26 -18.39
N GLU A 299 4.46 -5.70 -19.33
CA GLU A 299 2.99 -5.65 -19.32
C GLU A 299 2.42 -6.55 -20.43
N ALA A 300 2.43 -7.86 -20.16
CA ALA A 300 1.98 -8.86 -21.13
C ALA A 300 0.46 -9.06 -21.09
N GLY A 301 -0.16 -9.11 -22.27
CA GLY A 301 -1.60 -9.32 -22.46
C GLY A 301 -2.38 -8.00 -22.41
N THR A 302 -3.70 -8.07 -22.51
CA THR A 302 -4.56 -6.89 -22.39
C THR A 302 -4.46 -6.32 -20.98
N VAL A 303 -4.05 -5.06 -20.88
CA VAL A 303 -3.80 -4.37 -19.61
C VAL A 303 -5.08 -3.93 -18.92
N ASN A 304 -5.01 -3.71 -17.61
CA ASN A 304 -6.11 -3.18 -16.81
C ASN A 304 -6.18 -1.64 -16.91
N ALA A 305 -6.61 -1.14 -18.09
CA ALA A 305 -6.64 0.30 -18.33
C ALA A 305 -7.65 1.03 -17.45
N GLY A 306 -8.86 0.49 -17.25
CA GLY A 306 -9.85 1.08 -16.35
C GLY A 306 -9.35 1.19 -14.91
N GLY A 307 -8.68 0.15 -14.42
CA GLY A 307 -8.05 0.19 -13.08
C GLY A 307 -6.91 1.20 -12.98
N ALA A 308 -6.10 1.39 -14.05
CA ALA A 308 -5.04 2.39 -14.06
C ALA A 308 -5.60 3.82 -14.04
N VAL A 309 -6.65 4.10 -14.81
CA VAL A 309 -7.36 5.39 -14.79
C VAL A 309 -7.95 5.67 -13.41
N ALA A 310 -8.59 4.67 -12.79
CA ALA A 310 -9.12 4.81 -11.44
C ALA A 310 -8.02 5.00 -10.39
N LEU A 311 -6.84 4.37 -10.55
CA LEU A 311 -5.68 4.61 -9.68
C LEU A 311 -5.18 6.06 -9.80
N ALA A 312 -5.13 6.61 -11.00
CA ALA A 312 -4.77 8.02 -11.20
C ALA A 312 -5.79 8.95 -10.51
N ALA A 313 -7.09 8.66 -10.63
CA ALA A 313 -8.13 9.42 -9.93
C ALA A 313 -8.02 9.32 -8.40
N ALA A 314 -7.63 8.15 -7.85
CA ALA A 314 -7.37 8.00 -6.43
C ALA A 314 -6.18 8.84 -5.95
N ILE A 315 -5.11 8.87 -6.74
CA ILE A 315 -3.95 9.73 -6.47
C ILE A 315 -4.33 11.21 -6.49
N ASP A 316 -5.07 11.64 -7.51
CA ASP A 316 -5.56 13.03 -7.61
C ASP A 316 -6.43 13.41 -6.41
N TYR A 317 -7.28 12.48 -5.96
CA TYR A 317 -8.12 12.69 -4.78
C TYR A 317 -7.29 12.87 -3.52
N LEU A 318 -6.32 11.99 -3.24
CA LEU A 318 -5.43 12.12 -2.06
C LEU A 318 -4.62 13.41 -2.09
N GLU A 319 -4.05 13.77 -3.24
CA GLU A 319 -3.30 15.03 -3.37
C GLU A 319 -4.17 16.26 -3.25
N SER A 320 -5.45 16.19 -3.62
CA SER A 320 -6.39 17.30 -3.44
C SER A 320 -6.71 17.58 -1.97
N ILE A 321 -6.65 16.55 -1.11
CA ILE A 321 -6.77 16.67 0.34
C ILE A 321 -5.46 17.22 0.91
N GLY A 322 -4.34 16.65 0.48
CA GLY A 322 -3.00 17.04 0.92
C GLY A 322 -2.47 16.17 2.05
N TRP A 323 -1.18 15.82 1.95
CA TRP A 323 -0.54 14.91 2.89
C TRP A 323 -0.51 15.41 4.34
N LYS A 324 -0.45 16.72 4.54
CA LYS A 324 -0.44 17.30 5.89
C LYS A 324 -1.75 16.99 6.61
N GLU A 325 -2.86 17.22 5.95
CA GLU A 325 -4.20 17.01 6.47
C GLU A 325 -4.47 15.51 6.73
N ILE A 326 -4.07 14.66 5.80
CA ILE A 326 -4.17 13.20 5.95
C ILE A 326 -3.38 12.73 7.18
N THR A 327 -2.11 13.13 7.29
CA THR A 327 -1.24 12.72 8.38
C THR A 327 -1.74 13.22 9.73
N GLU A 328 -2.09 14.52 9.85
CA GLU A 328 -2.60 15.11 11.09
C GLU A 328 -3.90 14.42 11.55
N ARG A 329 -4.78 14.06 10.62
CA ARG A 329 -6.01 13.35 10.93
C ARG A 329 -5.75 11.92 11.42
N GLU A 330 -4.91 11.17 10.74
CA GLU A 330 -4.56 9.80 11.13
C GLU A 330 -3.79 9.74 12.45
N GLU A 331 -2.88 10.68 12.70
CA GLU A 331 -2.19 10.82 13.99
C GLU A 331 -3.18 11.07 15.13
N MET A 332 -4.16 11.96 14.93
CA MET A 332 -5.20 12.24 15.92
C MET A 332 -6.04 10.99 16.24
N LEU A 333 -6.50 10.28 15.21
CA LEU A 333 -7.30 9.06 15.38
C LEU A 333 -6.49 7.94 16.04
N THR A 334 -5.23 7.79 15.66
CA THR A 334 -4.29 6.82 16.26
C THR A 334 -4.03 7.14 17.72
N ALA A 335 -3.82 8.42 18.06
CA ALA A 335 -3.67 8.86 19.45
C ALA A 335 -4.91 8.54 20.29
N GLN A 336 -6.12 8.77 19.74
CA GLN A 336 -7.36 8.43 20.41
C GLN A 336 -7.50 6.91 20.63
N LEU A 337 -7.18 6.08 19.63
CA LEU A 337 -7.16 4.62 19.74
C LEU A 337 -6.22 4.18 20.88
N LEU A 338 -4.96 4.56 20.81
CA LEU A 338 -3.94 4.16 21.79
C LEU A 338 -4.28 4.62 23.20
N ALA A 339 -4.70 5.88 23.37
CA ALA A 339 -5.09 6.43 24.66
C ALA A 339 -6.31 5.74 25.28
N GLY A 340 -7.28 5.33 24.44
CA GLY A 340 -8.45 4.58 24.86
C GLY A 340 -8.11 3.15 25.24
N MET A 341 -7.39 2.43 24.37
CA MET A 341 -7.01 1.03 24.57
C MET A 341 -6.16 0.83 25.83
N LYS A 342 -5.23 1.74 26.13
CA LYS A 342 -4.41 1.72 27.36
C LYS A 342 -5.22 1.78 28.65
N LYS A 343 -6.48 2.24 28.61
CA LYS A 343 -7.38 2.30 29.78
C LYS A 343 -8.21 1.05 29.97
N ILE A 344 -8.23 0.15 29.00
CA ILE A 344 -9.04 -1.07 29.03
C ILE A 344 -8.21 -2.20 29.66
N PRO A 345 -8.60 -2.73 30.82
CA PRO A 345 -7.89 -3.81 31.48
C PRO A 345 -7.80 -5.06 30.60
N GLY A 346 -6.60 -5.68 30.57
CA GLY A 346 -6.35 -6.90 29.81
C GLY A 346 -6.16 -6.70 28.30
N VAL A 347 -6.15 -5.46 27.80
CA VAL A 347 -5.77 -5.14 26.43
C VAL A 347 -4.27 -4.87 26.36
N HIS A 348 -3.57 -5.55 25.46
CA HIS A 348 -2.13 -5.41 25.22
C HIS A 348 -1.89 -4.96 23.79
N ILE A 349 -1.37 -3.75 23.63
CA ILE A 349 -0.99 -3.18 22.33
C ILE A 349 0.34 -3.81 21.90
N LEU A 350 0.45 -4.21 20.64
CA LEU A 350 1.68 -4.70 20.04
C LEU A 350 2.45 -3.53 19.43
N GLY A 351 3.76 -3.54 19.59
CA GLY A 351 4.62 -2.47 19.09
C GLY A 351 4.76 -1.31 20.06
N SER A 352 4.99 -0.10 19.55
CA SER A 352 5.20 1.10 20.34
C SER A 352 3.93 1.56 21.07
N GLY A 353 4.12 2.20 22.20
CA GLY A 353 3.04 2.92 22.88
C GLY A 353 2.96 4.41 22.50
N ASP A 354 3.84 4.90 21.62
CA ASP A 354 3.88 6.29 21.15
C ASP A 354 3.08 6.41 19.85
N GLU A 355 2.09 7.31 19.81
CA GLU A 355 1.25 7.55 18.66
C GLU A 355 2.03 8.02 17.42
N LYS A 356 3.14 8.70 17.60
CA LYS A 356 4.01 9.18 16.52
C LYS A 356 4.78 8.07 15.79
N GLU A 357 4.77 6.88 16.37
CA GLU A 357 5.45 5.72 15.83
C GLU A 357 4.50 4.73 15.16
N HIS A 358 3.26 5.15 14.92
CA HIS A 358 2.23 4.40 14.20
C HIS A 358 1.74 5.15 12.96
N CYS A 359 1.48 4.40 11.89
CA CYS A 359 0.84 4.87 10.67
C CYS A 359 -0.58 4.29 10.61
N GLY A 360 -1.51 4.80 11.42
CA GLY A 360 -2.92 4.38 11.39
C GLY A 360 -3.22 2.93 11.81
N ILE A 361 -2.23 2.12 12.16
CA ILE A 361 -2.36 0.67 12.39
C ILE A 361 -2.04 0.33 13.84
N VAL A 362 -2.99 -0.29 14.54
CA VAL A 362 -2.83 -0.74 15.93
C VAL A 362 -3.25 -2.20 16.06
N SER A 363 -2.28 -3.08 16.28
CA SER A 363 -2.53 -4.50 16.59
C SER A 363 -2.52 -4.73 18.10
N PHE A 364 -3.34 -5.66 18.57
CA PHE A 364 -3.50 -5.92 19.99
C PHE A 364 -3.96 -7.33 20.31
N THR A 365 -3.77 -7.74 21.54
CA THR A 365 -4.39 -8.93 22.14
C THR A 365 -5.24 -8.55 23.35
N VAL A 366 -6.13 -9.45 23.76
CA VAL A 366 -6.94 -9.31 24.98
C VAL A 366 -6.75 -10.56 25.82
N ASP A 367 -6.50 -10.40 27.10
CA ASP A 367 -6.31 -11.53 28.03
C ASP A 367 -7.47 -12.53 27.95
N ASP A 368 -7.13 -13.79 27.81
CA ASP A 368 -8.06 -14.93 27.77
C ASP A 368 -9.04 -14.94 26.58
N VAL A 369 -9.00 -13.97 25.67
CA VAL A 369 -9.90 -13.89 24.51
C VAL A 369 -9.16 -14.13 23.21
N HIS A 370 -9.65 -15.09 22.41
CA HIS A 370 -9.08 -15.35 21.11
C HIS A 370 -9.38 -14.18 20.14
N PRO A 371 -8.43 -13.74 19.29
CA PRO A 371 -8.64 -12.62 18.38
C PRO A 371 -9.87 -12.74 17.46
N HIS A 372 -10.24 -13.95 17.03
CA HIS A 372 -11.46 -14.16 16.23
C HIS A 372 -12.74 -13.87 17.02
N ASP A 373 -12.76 -14.20 18.33
CA ASP A 373 -13.90 -13.88 19.19
C ASP A 373 -14.01 -12.38 19.40
N ILE A 374 -12.85 -11.68 19.55
CA ILE A 374 -12.81 -10.21 19.58
C ILE A 374 -13.45 -9.64 18.32
N ALA A 375 -13.02 -10.07 17.14
CA ALA A 375 -13.55 -9.56 15.87
C ALA A 375 -15.04 -9.88 15.71
N SER A 376 -15.50 -11.05 16.12
CA SER A 376 -16.93 -11.43 16.05
C SER A 376 -17.80 -10.59 16.98
N ILE A 377 -17.34 -10.32 18.20
CA ILE A 377 -18.06 -9.46 19.17
C ILE A 377 -18.14 -8.01 18.66
N LEU A 378 -17.07 -7.51 18.09
CA LEU A 378 -17.04 -6.15 17.53
C LEU A 378 -17.94 -6.03 16.30
N ASP A 379 -17.99 -7.06 15.46
CA ASP A 379 -18.86 -7.12 14.26
C ASP A 379 -20.36 -7.09 14.64
N GLU A 380 -20.76 -7.75 15.74
CA GLU A 380 -22.14 -7.66 16.26
C GLU A 380 -22.54 -6.22 16.64
N ALA A 381 -21.55 -5.35 16.90
CA ALA A 381 -21.75 -3.93 17.19
C ALA A 381 -21.44 -3.04 15.98
N HIS A 382 -21.39 -3.60 14.77
CA HIS A 382 -21.06 -2.90 13.54
C HIS A 382 -19.68 -2.21 13.57
N VAL A 383 -18.68 -2.84 14.19
CA VAL A 383 -17.28 -2.40 14.20
C VAL A 383 -16.43 -3.43 13.48
N ALA A 384 -15.95 -3.09 12.30
CA ALA A 384 -15.16 -3.97 11.45
C ALA A 384 -13.66 -3.87 11.79
N VAL A 385 -13.08 -4.96 12.30
CA VAL A 385 -11.64 -5.11 12.53
C VAL A 385 -11.16 -6.44 11.97
N ARG A 386 -9.86 -6.62 11.85
CA ARG A 386 -9.28 -7.88 11.39
C ARG A 386 -8.70 -8.69 12.54
N ALA A 387 -8.82 -10.02 12.44
CA ALA A 387 -8.18 -10.97 13.35
C ALA A 387 -7.34 -12.00 12.57
N GLY A 388 -6.24 -12.45 13.16
CA GLY A 388 -5.39 -13.50 12.61
C GLY A 388 -3.90 -13.17 12.68
N HIS A 389 -3.12 -13.73 11.75
CA HIS A 389 -1.67 -13.50 11.66
C HIS A 389 -1.29 -12.38 10.66
N HIS A 390 -2.26 -11.73 10.02
CA HIS A 390 -2.09 -10.60 9.10
C HIS A 390 -1.04 -10.81 7.99
N CYS A 391 -0.84 -12.06 7.55
CA CYS A 391 0.19 -12.47 6.61
C CYS A 391 1.63 -12.08 7.04
N ALA A 392 1.91 -12.06 8.35
CA ALA A 392 3.21 -11.77 8.95
C ALA A 392 3.53 -12.76 10.08
N GLN A 393 3.34 -14.07 9.83
CA GLN A 393 3.54 -15.12 10.83
C GLN A 393 4.92 -15.08 11.49
N PRO A 394 6.06 -14.87 10.77
CA PRO A 394 7.36 -14.79 11.43
C PRO A 394 7.48 -13.66 12.45
N LEU A 395 6.85 -12.51 12.19
CA LEU A 395 6.81 -11.42 13.16
C LEU A 395 6.02 -11.80 14.41
N LEU A 396 4.84 -12.42 14.26
CA LEU A 396 4.03 -12.81 15.40
C LEU A 396 4.73 -13.89 16.24
N GLU A 397 5.40 -14.85 15.58
CA GLU A 397 6.22 -15.86 16.26
C GLU A 397 7.38 -15.19 17.03
N TRP A 398 8.04 -14.21 16.42
CA TRP A 398 9.08 -13.38 17.06
C TRP A 398 8.56 -12.65 18.30
N LEU A 399 7.34 -12.13 18.25
CA LEU A 399 6.65 -11.48 19.38
C LEU A 399 6.07 -12.48 20.40
N GLY A 400 6.20 -13.79 20.17
CA GLY A 400 5.73 -14.84 21.06
C GLY A 400 4.21 -15.07 21.05
N ILE A 401 3.52 -14.65 19.98
CA ILE A 401 2.07 -14.80 19.82
C ILE A 401 1.73 -15.52 18.50
N SER A 402 0.57 -16.16 18.46
CA SER A 402 0.11 -16.87 17.25
C SER A 402 -0.82 -16.05 16.36
N SER A 403 -1.55 -15.11 16.96
CA SER A 403 -2.52 -14.25 16.28
C SER A 403 -2.84 -13.02 17.12
N CYS A 404 -3.34 -11.97 16.48
CA CYS A 404 -3.81 -10.76 17.14
C CYS A 404 -5.05 -10.19 16.43
N ALA A 405 -5.74 -9.26 17.08
CA ALA A 405 -6.69 -8.38 16.42
C ALA A 405 -5.96 -7.11 15.96
N ARG A 406 -6.48 -6.45 14.91
CA ARG A 406 -5.92 -5.23 14.36
C ARG A 406 -7.02 -4.27 14.00
N ALA A 407 -6.98 -3.07 14.56
CA ALA A 407 -7.73 -1.91 14.12
C ALA A 407 -6.82 -1.03 13.27
N SER A 408 -7.30 -0.54 12.15
CA SER A 408 -6.57 0.38 11.28
C SER A 408 -7.49 1.49 10.79
N VAL A 409 -7.08 2.72 11.03
CA VAL A 409 -7.78 3.93 10.62
C VAL A 409 -7.21 4.45 9.30
N ALA A 410 -8.02 5.21 8.58
CA ALA A 410 -7.62 6.08 7.50
C ALA A 410 -8.17 7.48 7.77
N PHE A 411 -7.67 8.48 7.07
CA PHE A 411 -8.03 9.89 7.30
C PHE A 411 -9.53 10.16 7.29
N TYR A 412 -10.32 9.37 6.60
CA TYR A 412 -11.78 9.52 6.50
C TYR A 412 -12.57 8.92 7.67
N ASN A 413 -11.94 8.15 8.56
CA ASN A 413 -12.59 7.70 9.77
C ASN A 413 -12.90 8.87 10.72
N THR A 414 -13.91 8.67 11.57
CA THR A 414 -14.34 9.67 12.54
C THR A 414 -13.87 9.34 13.94
N SER A 415 -13.85 10.35 14.84
CA SER A 415 -13.64 10.14 16.27
C SER A 415 -14.74 9.27 16.88
N GLU A 416 -15.96 9.26 16.31
CA GLU A 416 -17.06 8.41 16.69
C GLU A 416 -16.80 6.94 16.37
N ASP A 417 -16.25 6.61 15.19
CA ASP A 417 -15.84 5.25 14.83
C ASP A 417 -14.88 4.68 15.87
N VAL A 418 -13.87 5.47 16.24
CA VAL A 418 -12.90 5.10 17.28
C VAL A 418 -13.57 4.97 18.64
N GLY A 419 -14.50 5.86 18.99
CA GLY A 419 -15.27 5.80 20.22
C GLY A 419 -16.08 4.52 20.32
N ARG A 420 -16.84 4.17 19.28
CA ARG A 420 -17.62 2.92 19.19
C ARG A 420 -16.76 1.68 19.35
N PHE A 421 -15.59 1.65 18.67
CA PHE A 421 -14.64 0.57 18.83
C PHE A 421 -14.17 0.43 20.29
N LEU A 422 -13.77 1.51 20.94
CA LEU A 422 -13.27 1.49 22.32
C LEU A 422 -14.35 1.05 23.32
N ASP A 423 -15.58 1.54 23.16
CA ASP A 423 -16.72 1.19 24.02
C ASP A 423 -17.06 -0.31 23.92
N GLN A 424 -17.01 -0.87 22.71
CA GLN A 424 -17.24 -2.30 22.50
C GLN A 424 -16.06 -3.15 22.96
N LEU A 425 -14.83 -2.74 22.66
CA LEU A 425 -13.64 -3.45 23.12
C LEU A 425 -13.60 -3.59 24.65
N ALA A 426 -14.04 -2.57 25.37
CA ALA A 426 -14.14 -2.60 26.84
C ALA A 426 -15.14 -3.65 27.36
N GLN A 427 -16.06 -4.12 26.54
CA GLN A 427 -17.07 -5.14 26.93
C GLN A 427 -16.63 -6.57 26.58
N VAL A 428 -15.62 -6.74 25.73
CA VAL A 428 -15.26 -8.06 25.17
C VAL A 428 -15.00 -9.10 26.25
N ARG A 429 -14.15 -8.81 27.24
CA ARG A 429 -13.86 -9.75 28.35
C ARG A 429 -15.12 -10.13 29.13
N ARG A 430 -15.97 -9.15 29.47
CA ARG A 430 -17.21 -9.37 30.19
C ARG A 430 -18.19 -10.24 29.37
N MET A 431 -18.30 -10.01 28.06
CA MET A 431 -19.18 -10.81 27.19
C MET A 431 -18.68 -12.26 27.08
N MET A 432 -17.38 -12.49 27.19
CA MET A 432 -16.79 -13.83 27.24
C MET A 432 -16.82 -14.49 28.62
N GLY A 433 -17.34 -13.78 29.65
CA GLY A 433 -17.42 -14.28 31.02
C GLY A 433 -16.12 -14.15 31.83
N TYR A 434 -15.18 -13.35 31.35
CA TYR A 434 -13.97 -12.99 32.08
C TYR A 434 -14.15 -11.58 32.67
N GLU A 435 -14.08 -11.44 33.94
CA GLU A 435 -14.19 -10.13 34.64
C GLU A 435 -12.82 -9.45 34.80
#